data_01a57225971d35064ac52c41412e3948
#
_entry.id   01a57225971d35064ac52c41412e3948
#
_cell.length_a   1.000
_cell.length_b   1.000
_cell.length_c   1.000
_cell.angle_alpha   90.00
_cell.angle_beta   90.00
_cell.angle_gamma   90.00
#
_symmetry.space_group_name_H-M   'P 1'
#
loop_
_entity.id
_entity.type
_entity.pdbx_description
1 polymer ?
#
loop_
_entity_poly.entity_id
_entity_poly.type
_entity_poly.pdbx_seq_one_letter_code
_entity_poly.pdbx_strand_id
1 'polypeptide(L)'
;SLSVFGLVLIPGQDAAGNPVRVGFLDAIYFIFIMATTIGFGEMPYPFTHAQRMYALFILFPNVIAWLYSIGTIISLFVDPQFRAVLERSRFNRRVRHISNPFYIVCGFGHTGRMIVKGLLKRGISAAVLEREQNIIHSMALNEDFAHLPALSGDVTDRRLLDMAGLSNNVRNCIGVIAITNEDHANLTIAITSKLLRPELPVLARSETRRVEANMDSFGTDHTVDPYTIFAQRFYLALMSPTKYLVQDWLISVPGTDLRKKMKPPDGRWILAGVGRFGSRMAAKLDEAEVPYTVIDVHPDRVAARPGSVLGRGTEASTLLQADIQDAVGIIAGTGDDVDNLSIIMTALELNPKLFVVARQENPQNDELFDASRADLVARRSLIVARRILAVATTPLLPVFNDYLISQDKSFARRVEKLLQPVLHGKAPVLWTVELEG
;
A
#
# COMPACT_ATOMS: atom_id res chain seq x y z
N SER A 1 53.51 -4.24 3.96
CA SER A 1 53.56 -3.90 5.38
C SER A 1 55.02 -3.85 5.85
N LEU A 2 55.32 -3.11 6.91
CA LEU A 2 56.67 -3.06 7.55
C LEU A 2 57.19 -4.45 7.87
N SER A 3 56.37 -5.39 8.25
CA SER A 3 56.68 -6.78 8.54
C SER A 3 57.32 -7.53 7.35
N VAL A 4 56.81 -7.29 6.13
CA VAL A 4 57.37 -7.89 4.90
C VAL A 4 58.77 -7.35 4.60
N PHE A 5 58.93 -6.02 4.65
CA PHE A 5 60.20 -5.39 4.38
C PHE A 5 61.28 -5.81 5.39
N GLY A 6 60.93 -5.89 6.68
CA GLY A 6 61.85 -6.35 7.71
C GLY A 6 62.33 -7.78 7.46
N LEU A 7 61.47 -8.71 7.06
CA LEU A 7 61.83 -10.08 6.77
C LEU A 7 62.77 -10.21 5.54
N VAL A 8 62.54 -9.40 4.50
CA VAL A 8 63.39 -9.34 3.28
C VAL A 8 64.78 -8.77 3.59
N LEU A 9 64.89 -7.80 4.51
CA LEU A 9 66.14 -7.15 4.85
C LEU A 9 67.08 -8.02 5.74
N ILE A 10 66.52 -8.93 6.54
CA ILE A 10 67.26 -9.78 7.43
C ILE A 10 67.95 -10.92 6.63
N PRO A 11 69.30 -11.05 6.67
CA PRO A 11 69.99 -12.10 5.95
C PRO A 11 69.61 -13.50 6.42
N GLY A 12 69.26 -14.36 5.46
CA GLY A 12 69.04 -15.80 5.64
C GLY A 12 70.27 -16.58 5.22
N GLN A 13 70.25 -17.92 5.37
CA GLN A 13 71.23 -18.87 4.90
C GLN A 13 70.50 -20.01 4.14
N ASP A 14 71.12 -20.46 3.04
CA ASP A 14 70.68 -21.66 2.37
C ASP A 14 71.16 -22.94 3.09
N ALA A 15 70.74 -24.10 2.57
CA ALA A 15 71.20 -25.39 3.15
C ALA A 15 72.70 -25.62 3.08
N ALA A 16 73.42 -24.85 2.26
CA ALA A 16 74.87 -24.89 2.13
C ALA A 16 75.61 -23.84 2.99
N GLY A 17 74.84 -23.00 3.73
CA GLY A 17 75.41 -21.96 4.61
C GLY A 17 75.67 -20.61 3.90
N ASN A 18 75.37 -20.47 2.63
CA ASN A 18 75.60 -19.23 1.90
C ASN A 18 74.52 -18.17 2.32
N PRO A 19 74.89 -16.87 2.37
CA PRO A 19 73.92 -15.82 2.69
C PRO A 19 72.88 -15.64 1.55
N VAL A 20 71.58 -15.81 1.85
CA VAL A 20 70.50 -15.67 0.95
C VAL A 20 69.45 -14.72 1.59
N ARG A 21 68.76 -13.93 0.79
CA ARG A 21 67.61 -13.10 1.25
C ARG A 21 66.29 -13.75 0.87
N VAL A 22 65.30 -13.67 1.77
CA VAL A 22 63.92 -14.09 1.48
C VAL A 22 63.35 -13.27 0.36
N GLY A 23 62.84 -13.93 -0.66
CA GLY A 23 62.13 -13.26 -1.77
C GLY A 23 60.96 -12.43 -1.27
N PHE A 24 60.66 -11.35 -1.97
CA PHE A 24 59.56 -10.48 -1.56
C PHE A 24 58.21 -11.22 -1.55
N LEU A 25 57.96 -12.10 -2.52
CA LEU A 25 56.75 -12.94 -2.58
C LEU A 25 56.68 -13.96 -1.44
N ASP A 26 57.83 -14.60 -1.13
CA ASP A 26 57.94 -15.56 -0.02
C ASP A 26 57.68 -14.88 1.33
N ALA A 27 58.18 -13.65 1.49
CA ALA A 27 57.93 -12.84 2.67
C ALA A 27 56.49 -12.47 2.83
N ILE A 28 55.79 -12.06 1.72
CA ILE A 28 54.36 -11.81 1.73
C ILE A 28 53.59 -13.07 2.12
N TYR A 29 53.92 -14.19 1.46
CA TYR A 29 53.28 -15.47 1.71
C TYR A 29 53.44 -15.89 3.19
N PHE A 30 54.66 -15.82 3.73
CA PHE A 30 54.91 -16.15 5.13
C PHE A 30 54.10 -15.25 6.10
N ILE A 31 54.14 -13.93 5.90
CA ILE A 31 53.42 -13.01 6.76
C ILE A 31 51.89 -13.26 6.67
N PHE A 32 51.39 -13.60 5.48
CA PHE A 32 49.96 -13.89 5.28
C PHE A 32 49.52 -15.16 5.99
N ILE A 33 50.26 -16.29 5.81
CA ILE A 33 49.91 -17.56 6.48
C ILE A 33 50.08 -17.47 8.00
N MET A 34 51.03 -16.65 8.46
CA MET A 34 51.24 -16.39 9.88
C MET A 34 50.10 -15.53 10.47
N ALA A 35 49.72 -14.46 9.79
CA ALA A 35 48.62 -13.56 10.24
C ALA A 35 47.28 -14.29 10.26
N THR A 36 47.01 -15.15 9.26
CA THR A 36 45.78 -15.96 9.16
C THR A 36 45.80 -17.20 10.09
N THR A 37 46.89 -17.43 10.80
CA THR A 37 47.08 -18.58 11.72
C THR A 37 46.98 -19.97 11.03
N ILE A 38 47.11 -20.03 9.70
CA ILE A 38 47.06 -21.29 8.93
C ILE A 38 48.31 -22.11 9.13
N GLY A 39 49.50 -21.46 9.12
CA GLY A 39 50.75 -22.05 9.56
C GLY A 39 51.29 -23.23 8.73
N PHE A 40 51.12 -23.28 7.41
CA PHE A 40 51.64 -24.36 6.56
C PHE A 40 53.13 -24.56 6.62
N GLY A 41 53.91 -23.55 7.05
CA GLY A 41 55.36 -23.67 7.32
C GLY A 41 56.24 -23.84 6.07
N GLU A 42 55.74 -23.68 4.88
CA GLU A 42 56.51 -23.78 3.64
C GLU A 42 57.35 -22.52 3.41
N MET A 43 58.66 -22.70 3.59
CA MET A 43 59.67 -21.67 3.30
C MET A 43 60.80 -22.28 2.48
N PRO A 44 61.35 -21.56 1.51
CA PRO A 44 62.37 -22.11 0.60
C PRO A 44 63.66 -22.55 1.31
N TYR A 45 63.91 -22.08 2.52
CA TYR A 45 65.02 -22.44 3.36
C TYR A 45 64.74 -22.19 4.85
N PRO A 46 65.48 -22.87 5.78
CA PRO A 46 65.24 -22.71 7.22
C PRO A 46 65.68 -21.32 7.71
N PHE A 47 64.83 -20.73 8.58
CA PHE A 47 65.14 -19.41 9.17
C PHE A 47 66.35 -19.40 10.05
N THR A 48 67.19 -18.37 9.89
CA THR A 48 68.28 -18.03 10.82
C THR A 48 67.70 -17.60 12.18
N HIS A 49 68.56 -17.58 13.21
CA HIS A 49 68.13 -17.14 14.53
C HIS A 49 67.56 -15.71 14.54
N ALA A 50 68.18 -14.80 13.77
CA ALA A 50 67.66 -13.42 13.61
C ALA A 50 66.32 -13.36 12.97
N GLN A 51 66.10 -14.16 11.93
CA GLN A 51 64.78 -14.23 11.27
C GLN A 51 63.66 -14.82 12.17
N ARG A 52 64.04 -15.84 13.00
CA ARG A 52 63.09 -16.42 13.98
C ARG A 52 62.74 -15.41 15.07
N MET A 53 63.71 -14.66 15.60
CA MET A 53 63.42 -13.60 16.57
C MET A 53 62.54 -12.49 16.00
N TYR A 54 62.82 -12.09 14.74
CA TYR A 54 61.98 -11.12 14.05
C TYR A 54 60.58 -11.65 13.85
N ALA A 55 60.39 -12.89 13.39
CA ALA A 55 59.09 -13.51 13.21
C ALA A 55 58.28 -13.55 14.51
N LEU A 56 58.92 -13.89 15.64
CA LEU A 56 58.31 -13.84 16.96
C LEU A 56 57.85 -12.43 17.34
N PHE A 57 58.69 -11.41 17.06
CA PHE A 57 58.35 -10.01 17.37
C PHE A 57 57.15 -9.50 16.57
N ILE A 58 57.06 -9.87 15.29
CA ILE A 58 55.98 -9.41 14.42
C ILE A 58 54.70 -10.27 14.48
N LEU A 59 54.75 -11.46 15.11
CA LEU A 59 53.65 -12.41 15.18
C LEU A 59 52.39 -11.74 15.76
N PHE A 60 52.46 -11.25 17.00
CA PHE A 60 51.33 -10.69 17.69
C PHE A 60 50.73 -9.43 17.00
N PRO A 61 51.54 -8.43 16.60
CA PRO A 61 51.04 -7.30 15.85
C PRO A 61 50.32 -7.67 14.55
N ASN A 62 50.85 -8.64 13.79
CA ASN A 62 50.20 -9.07 12.56
C ASN A 62 48.86 -9.81 12.79
N VAL A 63 48.83 -10.73 13.78
CA VAL A 63 47.59 -11.43 14.15
C VAL A 63 46.52 -10.46 14.67
N ILE A 64 46.90 -9.52 15.53
CA ILE A 64 45.99 -8.49 16.06
C ILE A 64 45.46 -7.63 14.91
N ALA A 65 46.34 -7.17 14.01
CA ALA A 65 45.91 -6.35 12.86
C ALA A 65 44.98 -7.12 11.92
N TRP A 66 45.22 -8.41 11.71
CA TRP A 66 44.35 -9.28 10.92
C TRP A 66 42.95 -9.43 11.55
N LEU A 67 42.89 -9.79 12.84
CA LEU A 67 41.63 -9.93 13.58
C LEU A 67 40.85 -8.61 13.61
N TYR A 68 41.54 -7.47 13.83
CA TYR A 68 40.92 -6.16 13.78
C TYR A 68 40.35 -5.84 12.39
N SER A 69 41.10 -6.17 11.33
CA SER A 69 40.66 -5.94 9.95
C SER A 69 39.42 -6.75 9.62
N ILE A 70 39.40 -8.04 9.98
CA ILE A 70 38.22 -8.89 9.79
C ILE A 70 37.00 -8.35 10.58
N GLY A 71 37.25 -8.03 11.88
CA GLY A 71 36.19 -7.44 12.73
C GLY A 71 35.61 -6.16 12.14
N THR A 72 36.44 -5.28 11.59
CA THR A 72 36.00 -4.05 10.92
C THR A 72 35.20 -4.34 9.65
N ILE A 73 35.64 -5.29 8.84
CA ILE A 73 34.89 -5.69 7.62
C ILE A 73 33.53 -6.26 8.00
N ILE A 74 33.46 -7.15 8.98
CA ILE A 74 32.20 -7.72 9.46
C ILE A 74 31.30 -6.62 10.02
N SER A 75 31.85 -5.68 10.81
CA SER A 75 31.06 -4.57 11.38
C SER A 75 30.44 -3.70 10.31
N LEU A 76 31.13 -3.44 9.19
CA LEU A 76 30.60 -2.71 8.04
C LEU A 76 29.37 -3.41 7.44
N PHE A 77 29.41 -4.74 7.29
CA PHE A 77 28.26 -5.50 6.76
C PHE A 77 27.07 -5.59 7.73
N VAL A 78 27.33 -5.44 9.02
CA VAL A 78 26.29 -5.43 10.07
C VAL A 78 25.74 -4.01 10.28
N ASP A 79 26.47 -2.97 9.89
CA ASP A 79 26.06 -1.57 10.07
C ASP A 79 24.73 -1.28 9.35
N PRO A 80 23.68 -0.84 10.10
CA PRO A 80 22.37 -0.51 9.51
C PRO A 80 22.44 0.62 8.47
N GLN A 81 23.35 1.58 8.64
CA GLN A 81 23.49 2.71 7.70
C GLN A 81 24.07 2.22 6.36
N PHE A 82 25.09 1.35 6.42
CA PHE A 82 25.68 0.77 5.21
C PHE A 82 24.65 -0.09 4.45
N ARG A 83 23.88 -0.91 5.17
CA ARG A 83 22.78 -1.70 4.56
C ARG A 83 21.75 -0.81 3.90
N ALA A 84 21.31 0.27 4.57
CA ALA A 84 20.34 1.20 4.01
C ALA A 84 20.83 1.87 2.71
N VAL A 85 22.10 2.24 2.62
CA VAL A 85 22.70 2.79 1.40
C VAL A 85 22.70 1.76 0.26
N LEU A 86 23.04 0.50 0.57
CA LEU A 86 23.02 -0.58 -0.42
C LEU A 86 21.59 -0.88 -0.90
N GLU A 87 20.62 -0.93 0.00
CA GLU A 87 19.21 -1.14 -0.33
C GLU A 87 18.69 -0.03 -1.25
N ARG A 88 18.95 1.23 -0.91
CA ARG A 88 18.59 2.39 -1.74
C ARG A 88 19.23 2.34 -3.13
N SER A 89 20.51 1.98 -3.21
CA SER A 89 21.23 1.86 -4.48
C SER A 89 20.66 0.72 -5.35
N ARG A 90 20.38 -0.43 -4.75
CA ARG A 90 19.74 -1.58 -5.43
C ARG A 90 18.33 -1.23 -5.91
N PHE A 91 17.53 -0.58 -5.08
CA PHE A 91 16.19 -0.12 -5.42
C PHE A 91 16.21 0.81 -6.63
N ASN A 92 17.00 1.89 -6.58
CA ASN A 92 17.11 2.86 -7.69
C ASN A 92 17.53 2.18 -9.00
N ARG A 93 18.50 1.24 -8.95
CA ARG A 93 18.93 0.48 -10.12
C ARG A 93 17.78 -0.39 -10.66
N ARG A 94 17.03 -1.10 -9.79
CA ARG A 94 15.88 -1.91 -10.21
C ARG A 94 14.78 -1.06 -10.84
N VAL A 95 14.47 0.12 -10.28
CA VAL A 95 13.48 1.05 -10.84
C VAL A 95 13.87 1.50 -12.25
N ARG A 96 15.13 1.87 -12.46
CA ARG A 96 15.63 2.29 -13.80
C ARG A 96 15.59 1.19 -14.85
N HIS A 97 15.55 -0.08 -14.45
CA HIS A 97 15.47 -1.23 -15.35
C HIS A 97 14.05 -1.74 -15.57
N ILE A 98 13.02 -1.07 -15.05
CA ILE A 98 11.64 -1.41 -15.35
C ILE A 98 11.37 -1.07 -16.82
N SER A 99 11.14 -2.10 -17.65
CA SER A 99 10.86 -1.94 -19.07
C SER A 99 9.41 -1.61 -19.38
N ASN A 100 8.49 -2.11 -18.54
CA ASN A 100 7.05 -1.89 -18.69
C ASN A 100 6.62 -0.54 -18.09
N PRO A 101 5.50 0.03 -18.52
CA PRO A 101 4.87 1.14 -17.82
C PRO A 101 4.66 0.79 -16.34
N PHE A 102 4.92 1.73 -15.44
CA PHE A 102 4.76 1.49 -14.01
C PHE A 102 4.26 2.71 -13.25
N TYR A 103 3.60 2.46 -12.12
CA TYR A 103 3.24 3.47 -11.14
C TYR A 103 4.20 3.47 -9.95
N ILE A 104 4.47 4.65 -9.40
CA ILE A 104 5.02 4.79 -8.05
C ILE A 104 3.86 4.58 -7.08
N VAL A 105 3.95 3.56 -6.22
CA VAL A 105 2.90 3.24 -5.25
C VAL A 105 3.41 3.54 -3.84
N CYS A 106 2.84 4.56 -3.21
CA CYS A 106 3.16 4.99 -1.86
C CYS A 106 2.12 4.44 -0.86
N GLY A 107 2.53 3.44 -0.09
CA GLY A 107 1.71 2.64 0.81
C GLY A 107 1.43 1.24 0.26
N PHE A 108 1.90 0.21 0.97
CA PHE A 108 1.74 -1.21 0.57
C PHE A 108 1.02 -2.04 1.63
N GLY A 109 0.08 -1.42 2.35
CA GLY A 109 -0.89 -2.12 3.20
C GLY A 109 -1.87 -2.95 2.37
N HIS A 110 -3.02 -3.29 2.94
CA HIS A 110 -4.03 -4.11 2.25
C HIS A 110 -4.48 -3.51 0.90
N THR A 111 -4.81 -2.23 0.87
CA THR A 111 -5.22 -1.52 -0.36
C THR A 111 -4.11 -1.51 -1.41
N GLY A 112 -2.87 -1.22 -1.01
CA GLY A 112 -1.73 -1.20 -1.92
C GLY A 112 -1.46 -2.55 -2.57
N ARG A 113 -1.54 -3.63 -1.81
CA ARG A 113 -1.42 -5.01 -2.33
C ARG A 113 -2.48 -5.32 -3.38
N MET A 114 -3.74 -4.93 -3.13
CA MET A 114 -4.82 -5.10 -4.10
C MET A 114 -4.58 -4.33 -5.39
N ILE A 115 -4.15 -3.07 -5.28
CA ILE A 115 -3.86 -2.22 -6.45
C ILE A 115 -2.70 -2.79 -7.25
N VAL A 116 -1.57 -3.07 -6.61
CA VAL A 116 -0.39 -3.63 -7.30
C VAL A 116 -0.71 -4.94 -7.98
N LYS A 117 -1.45 -5.85 -7.32
CA LYS A 117 -1.90 -7.12 -7.93
C LYS A 117 -2.81 -6.87 -9.16
N GLY A 118 -3.67 -5.87 -9.08
CA GLY A 118 -4.53 -5.47 -10.20
C GLY A 118 -3.78 -4.85 -11.37
N LEU A 119 -2.73 -4.05 -11.11
CA LEU A 119 -1.85 -3.47 -12.12
C LEU A 119 -1.04 -4.57 -12.83
N LEU A 120 -0.42 -5.48 -12.07
CA LEU A 120 0.36 -6.59 -12.60
C LEU A 120 -0.44 -7.48 -13.55
N LYS A 121 -1.70 -7.79 -13.23
CA LYS A 121 -2.60 -8.55 -14.11
C LYS A 121 -2.85 -7.87 -15.47
N ARG A 122 -2.55 -6.58 -15.60
CA ARG A 122 -2.68 -5.79 -16.82
C ARG A 122 -1.35 -5.43 -17.47
N GLY A 123 -0.25 -6.05 -17.03
CA GLY A 123 1.09 -5.81 -17.55
C GLY A 123 1.71 -4.47 -17.10
N ILE A 124 1.10 -3.79 -16.14
CA ILE A 124 1.61 -2.54 -15.56
C ILE A 124 2.39 -2.89 -14.30
N SER A 125 3.63 -2.44 -14.20
CA SER A 125 4.51 -2.69 -13.06
C SER A 125 4.30 -1.67 -11.93
N ALA A 126 5.03 -1.81 -10.83
CA ALA A 126 5.02 -0.88 -9.71
C ALA A 126 6.41 -0.72 -9.09
N ALA A 127 6.74 0.52 -8.69
CA ALA A 127 7.82 0.82 -7.75
C ALA A 127 7.18 1.17 -6.40
N VAL A 128 7.43 0.37 -5.37
CA VAL A 128 6.72 0.43 -4.10
C VAL A 128 7.54 1.17 -3.04
N LEU A 129 6.92 2.14 -2.39
CA LEU A 129 7.44 2.81 -1.21
C LEU A 129 6.51 2.55 -0.02
N GLU A 130 7.07 2.09 1.08
CA GLU A 130 6.30 1.77 2.30
C GLU A 130 7.12 2.17 3.53
N ARG A 131 6.45 2.71 4.56
CA ARG A 131 7.13 3.13 5.79
C ARG A 131 7.60 1.95 6.63
N GLU A 132 6.80 0.90 6.71
CA GLU A 132 7.06 -0.25 7.56
C GLU A 132 7.96 -1.29 6.89
N GLN A 133 9.15 -1.53 7.46
CA GLN A 133 10.13 -2.51 6.98
C GLN A 133 9.55 -3.93 6.92
N ASN A 134 8.73 -4.31 7.90
CA ASN A 134 8.13 -5.65 7.96
C ASN A 134 7.21 -5.93 6.75
N ILE A 135 6.51 -4.90 6.25
CA ILE A 135 5.67 -5.01 5.06
C ILE A 135 6.53 -5.27 3.82
N ILE A 136 7.66 -4.56 3.68
CA ILE A 136 8.62 -4.77 2.58
C ILE A 136 9.23 -6.17 2.66
N HIS A 137 9.61 -6.64 3.85
CA HIS A 137 10.09 -8.01 4.02
C HIS A 137 9.05 -9.06 3.63
N SER A 138 7.78 -8.88 4.04
CA SER A 138 6.70 -9.78 3.64
C SER A 138 6.44 -9.77 2.14
N MET A 139 6.61 -8.61 1.49
CA MET A 139 6.52 -8.46 0.04
C MET A 139 7.60 -9.26 -0.68
N ALA A 140 8.84 -9.22 -0.18
CA ALA A 140 9.97 -9.95 -0.76
C ALA A 140 9.83 -11.48 -0.68
N LEU A 141 9.04 -11.98 0.27
CA LEU A 141 8.74 -13.41 0.44
C LEU A 141 7.52 -13.88 -0.38
N ASN A 142 6.76 -12.96 -0.96
CA ASN A 142 5.56 -13.30 -1.72
C ASN A 142 5.89 -13.38 -3.22
N GLU A 143 5.62 -14.53 -3.84
CA GLU A 143 5.91 -14.81 -5.26
C GLU A 143 5.27 -13.77 -6.22
N ASP A 144 4.07 -13.29 -5.91
CA ASP A 144 3.37 -12.29 -6.73
C ASP A 144 4.14 -10.95 -6.79
N PHE A 145 4.93 -10.61 -5.76
CA PHE A 145 5.50 -9.26 -5.58
C PHE A 145 7.03 -9.22 -5.45
N ALA A 146 7.71 -10.35 -5.18
CA ALA A 146 9.16 -10.39 -4.91
C ALA A 146 10.02 -9.80 -6.03
N HIS A 147 9.51 -9.84 -7.27
CA HIS A 147 10.19 -9.30 -8.45
C HIS A 147 10.10 -7.77 -8.55
N LEU A 148 9.21 -7.10 -7.80
CA LEU A 148 9.03 -5.65 -7.87
C LEU A 148 10.10 -4.90 -7.06
N PRO A 149 10.56 -3.74 -7.51
CA PRO A 149 11.37 -2.85 -6.68
C PRO A 149 10.52 -2.30 -5.52
N ALA A 150 11.00 -2.49 -4.31
CA ALA A 150 10.37 -2.00 -3.09
C ALA A 150 11.42 -1.42 -2.15
N LEU A 151 11.09 -0.33 -1.47
CA LEU A 151 11.98 0.33 -0.51
C LEU A 151 11.18 0.80 0.70
N SER A 152 11.74 0.59 1.90
CA SER A 152 11.18 1.13 3.11
C SER A 152 11.73 2.52 3.43
N GLY A 153 10.84 3.40 3.93
CA GLY A 153 11.20 4.73 4.36
C GLY A 153 10.02 5.67 4.44
N ASP A 154 10.28 6.91 4.85
CA ASP A 154 9.25 7.94 4.87
C ASP A 154 8.86 8.33 3.44
N VAL A 155 7.66 7.94 3.04
CA VAL A 155 7.13 8.18 1.69
C VAL A 155 6.90 9.67 1.38
N THR A 156 7.00 10.55 2.37
CA THR A 156 6.96 12.01 2.18
C THR A 156 8.33 12.61 1.85
N ASP A 157 9.42 11.82 2.00
CA ASP A 157 10.76 12.25 1.61
C ASP A 157 10.88 12.30 0.08
N ARG A 158 11.04 13.49 -0.45
CA ARG A 158 11.27 13.75 -1.88
C ARG A 158 12.35 12.84 -2.48
N ARG A 159 13.43 12.57 -1.73
CA ARG A 159 14.55 11.76 -2.24
C ARG A 159 14.11 10.32 -2.56
N LEU A 160 13.19 9.77 -1.76
CA LEU A 160 12.63 8.44 -2.01
C LEU A 160 11.74 8.43 -3.25
N LEU A 161 10.92 9.45 -3.43
CA LEU A 161 10.10 9.63 -4.63
C LEU A 161 10.96 9.77 -5.89
N ASP A 162 12.05 10.55 -5.84
CA ASP A 162 12.99 10.67 -6.95
C ASP A 162 13.67 9.33 -7.29
N MET A 163 14.08 8.54 -6.29
CA MET A 163 14.62 7.20 -6.49
C MET A 163 13.60 6.20 -7.04
N ALA A 164 12.32 6.39 -6.71
CA ALA A 164 11.22 5.58 -7.21
C ALA A 164 10.82 5.91 -8.66
N GLY A 165 11.40 6.95 -9.26
CA GLY A 165 11.17 7.30 -10.67
C GLY A 165 10.40 8.59 -10.89
N LEU A 166 10.20 9.42 -9.85
CA LEU A 166 9.56 10.74 -10.01
C LEU A 166 10.45 11.70 -10.81
N SER A 167 11.77 11.52 -10.78
CA SER A 167 12.69 12.33 -11.59
C SER A 167 12.51 12.09 -13.09
N ASN A 168 12.75 13.13 -13.91
CA ASN A 168 12.58 13.10 -15.36
C ASN A 168 13.45 12.05 -16.11
N ASN A 169 14.36 11.38 -15.41
CA ASN A 169 15.26 10.38 -15.99
C ASN A 169 14.63 8.99 -16.17
N VAL A 170 13.40 8.78 -15.70
CA VAL A 170 12.70 7.48 -15.80
C VAL A 170 11.47 7.63 -16.70
N ARG A 171 11.62 7.17 -17.95
CA ARG A 171 10.60 7.38 -19.01
C ARG A 171 9.33 6.56 -18.82
N ASN A 172 9.42 5.39 -18.20
CA ASN A 172 8.29 4.45 -18.10
C ASN A 172 7.40 4.67 -16.85
N CYS A 173 7.69 5.68 -16.03
CA CYS A 173 6.82 6.09 -14.94
C CYS A 173 5.61 6.82 -15.52
N ILE A 174 4.41 6.23 -15.33
CA ILE A 174 3.15 6.72 -15.90
C ILE A 174 2.23 7.37 -14.86
N GLY A 175 2.60 7.38 -13.57
CA GLY A 175 1.83 8.06 -12.53
C GLY A 175 2.28 7.72 -11.11
N VAL A 176 1.66 8.42 -10.16
CA VAL A 176 1.87 8.24 -8.71
C VAL A 176 0.54 7.86 -8.05
N ILE A 177 0.59 6.86 -7.17
CA ILE A 177 -0.55 6.41 -6.39
C ILE A 177 -0.23 6.59 -4.90
N ALA A 178 -0.84 7.57 -4.24
CA ALA A 178 -0.68 7.91 -2.83
C ALA A 178 -1.85 7.35 -2.01
N ILE A 179 -1.62 6.25 -1.30
CA ILE A 179 -2.66 5.49 -0.59
C ILE A 179 -2.25 5.05 0.82
N THR A 180 -1.42 5.85 1.46
CA THR A 180 -1.08 5.63 2.87
C THR A 180 -2.31 5.81 3.76
N ASN A 181 -2.23 5.40 5.02
CA ASN A 181 -3.30 5.60 5.99
C ASN A 181 -3.39 7.04 6.53
N GLU A 182 -2.48 7.91 6.12
CA GLU A 182 -2.37 9.28 6.60
C GLU A 182 -2.70 10.27 5.48
N ASP A 183 -3.82 10.99 5.60
CA ASP A 183 -4.25 12.00 4.64
C ASP A 183 -3.18 13.07 4.36
N HIS A 184 -2.45 13.49 5.40
CA HIS A 184 -1.38 14.48 5.27
C HIS A 184 -0.19 13.95 4.46
N ALA A 185 0.18 12.68 4.64
CA ALA A 185 1.23 12.06 3.84
C ALA A 185 0.82 11.97 2.37
N ASN A 186 -0.42 11.55 2.09
CA ASN A 186 -0.96 11.49 0.73
C ASN A 186 -1.00 12.88 0.06
N LEU A 187 -1.38 13.92 0.81
CA LEU A 187 -1.33 15.31 0.34
C LEU A 187 0.10 15.75 0.00
N THR A 188 1.07 15.46 0.88
CA THR A 188 2.48 15.80 0.66
C THR A 188 3.04 15.13 -0.59
N ILE A 189 2.72 13.83 -0.78
CA ILE A 189 3.12 13.09 -1.99
C ILE A 189 2.50 13.71 -3.24
N ALA A 190 1.20 14.05 -3.20
CA ALA A 190 0.50 14.66 -4.33
C ALA A 190 1.10 16.02 -4.71
N ILE A 191 1.30 16.92 -3.73
CA ILE A 191 1.92 18.24 -3.93
C ILE A 191 3.34 18.08 -4.50
N THR A 192 4.17 17.24 -3.89
CA THR A 192 5.55 17.00 -4.34
C THR A 192 5.58 16.49 -5.78
N SER A 193 4.69 15.56 -6.11
CA SER A 193 4.60 14.99 -7.46
C SER A 193 4.20 16.04 -8.49
N LYS A 194 3.18 16.84 -8.20
CA LYS A 194 2.69 17.89 -9.11
C LYS A 194 3.67 19.06 -9.27
N LEU A 195 4.44 19.39 -8.23
CA LEU A 195 5.48 20.42 -8.33
C LEU A 195 6.68 19.97 -9.15
N LEU A 196 7.06 18.70 -9.06
CA LEU A 196 8.24 18.18 -9.75
C LEU A 196 7.93 17.69 -11.17
N ARG A 197 6.74 17.12 -11.38
CA ARG A 197 6.26 16.58 -12.65
C ARG A 197 4.77 16.87 -12.85
N PRO A 198 4.41 18.09 -13.24
CA PRO A 198 3.01 18.52 -13.40
C PRO A 198 2.19 17.63 -14.36
N GLU A 199 2.86 17.08 -15.37
CA GLU A 199 2.25 16.24 -16.41
C GLU A 199 1.94 14.81 -15.92
N LEU A 200 2.56 14.37 -14.79
CA LEU A 200 2.40 13.01 -14.32
C LEU A 200 1.09 12.85 -13.55
N PRO A 201 0.22 11.92 -13.94
CA PRO A 201 -1.03 11.68 -13.22
C PRO A 201 -0.78 11.27 -11.76
N VAL A 202 -1.52 11.90 -10.84
CA VAL A 202 -1.48 11.60 -9.40
C VAL A 202 -2.85 11.17 -8.95
N LEU A 203 -2.90 9.95 -8.41
CA LEU A 203 -4.10 9.38 -7.79
C LEU A 203 -3.87 9.30 -6.28
N ALA A 204 -4.66 10.01 -5.50
CA ALA A 204 -4.47 10.09 -4.06
C ALA A 204 -5.74 9.73 -3.30
N ARG A 205 -5.57 9.02 -2.16
CA ARG A 205 -6.65 8.79 -1.21
C ARG A 205 -6.75 9.97 -0.24
N SER A 206 -7.99 10.41 0.04
CA SER A 206 -8.30 11.32 1.13
C SER A 206 -9.58 10.87 1.84
N GLU A 207 -9.68 11.10 3.13
CA GLU A 207 -10.88 10.81 3.93
C GLU A 207 -11.48 12.08 4.54
N THR A 208 -10.81 13.22 4.41
CA THR A 208 -11.26 14.50 4.95
C THR A 208 -11.49 15.51 3.84
N ARG A 209 -12.65 16.20 3.89
CA ARG A 209 -12.99 17.24 2.90
C ARG A 209 -11.95 18.33 2.76
N ARG A 210 -11.30 18.69 3.88
CA ARG A 210 -10.26 19.73 3.86
C ARG A 210 -9.05 19.29 3.04
N VAL A 211 -8.59 18.04 3.21
CA VAL A 211 -7.46 17.51 2.45
C VAL A 211 -7.83 17.27 1.00
N GLU A 212 -9.03 16.76 0.72
CA GLU A 212 -9.59 16.63 -0.62
C GLU A 212 -9.56 17.96 -1.37
N ALA A 213 -10.14 19.02 -0.79
CA ALA A 213 -10.14 20.35 -1.37
C ALA A 213 -8.72 20.93 -1.60
N ASN A 214 -7.78 20.65 -0.71
CA ASN A 214 -6.38 21.01 -0.91
C ASN A 214 -5.76 20.25 -2.08
N MET A 215 -5.96 18.93 -2.16
CA MET A 215 -5.45 18.12 -3.29
C MET A 215 -5.98 18.62 -4.62
N ASP A 216 -7.27 18.92 -4.70
CA ASP A 216 -7.91 19.46 -5.90
C ASP A 216 -7.34 20.84 -6.28
N SER A 217 -7.07 21.71 -5.30
CA SER A 217 -6.49 23.05 -5.54
C SER A 217 -5.05 23.01 -6.08
N PHE A 218 -4.30 21.96 -5.80
CA PHE A 218 -2.94 21.74 -6.32
C PHE A 218 -2.92 20.91 -7.62
N GLY A 219 -4.08 20.61 -8.19
CA GLY A 219 -4.19 19.90 -9.46
C GLY A 219 -3.91 18.40 -9.35
N THR A 220 -4.23 17.76 -8.22
CA THR A 220 -4.27 16.30 -8.13
C THR A 220 -5.32 15.78 -9.11
N ASP A 221 -4.94 14.85 -9.99
CA ASP A 221 -5.81 14.43 -11.09
C ASP A 221 -7.03 13.64 -10.59
N HIS A 222 -6.85 12.82 -9.56
CA HIS A 222 -7.92 12.04 -8.97
C HIS A 222 -7.75 11.90 -7.47
N THR A 223 -8.68 12.48 -6.72
CA THR A 223 -8.83 12.29 -5.28
C THR A 223 -9.91 11.25 -5.00
N VAL A 224 -9.61 10.27 -4.15
CA VAL A 224 -10.49 9.14 -3.85
C VAL A 224 -10.91 9.16 -2.38
N ASP A 225 -12.15 9.61 -2.09
CA ASP A 225 -12.80 9.47 -0.79
C ASP A 225 -13.69 8.21 -0.79
N PRO A 226 -13.32 7.14 -0.07
CA PRO A 226 -14.10 5.90 -0.05
C PRO A 226 -15.51 6.08 0.48
N TYR A 227 -15.71 7.00 1.40
CA TYR A 227 -17.01 7.23 2.02
C TYR A 227 -17.98 7.98 1.10
N THR A 228 -17.48 8.98 0.38
CA THR A 228 -18.23 9.69 -0.66
C THR A 228 -18.64 8.73 -1.78
N ILE A 229 -17.71 7.88 -2.24
CA ILE A 229 -18.00 6.88 -3.28
C ILE A 229 -19.08 5.89 -2.82
N PHE A 230 -18.97 5.38 -1.58
CA PHE A 230 -19.96 4.44 -1.07
C PHE A 230 -21.33 5.09 -0.91
N ALA A 231 -21.39 6.29 -0.33
CA ALA A 231 -22.63 7.02 -0.14
C ALA A 231 -23.32 7.34 -1.48
N GLN A 232 -22.55 7.72 -2.51
CA GLN A 232 -23.08 7.93 -3.86
C GLN A 232 -23.64 6.63 -4.47
N ARG A 233 -22.96 5.50 -4.27
CA ARG A 233 -23.44 4.20 -4.73
C ARG A 233 -24.71 3.76 -3.99
N PHE A 234 -24.79 4.00 -2.68
CA PHE A 234 -25.99 3.74 -1.89
C PHE A 234 -27.17 4.60 -2.36
N TYR A 235 -26.93 5.89 -2.61
CA TYR A 235 -27.93 6.79 -3.21
C TYR A 235 -28.43 6.26 -4.57
N LEU A 236 -27.54 5.79 -5.43
CA LEU A 236 -27.93 5.19 -6.70
C LEU A 236 -28.75 3.91 -6.51
N ALA A 237 -28.42 3.09 -5.52
CA ALA A 237 -29.20 1.89 -5.21
C ALA A 237 -30.65 2.25 -4.77
N LEU A 238 -30.80 3.32 -4.00
CA LEU A 238 -32.11 3.84 -3.58
C LEU A 238 -32.89 4.42 -4.76
N MET A 239 -32.31 5.39 -5.49
CA MET A 239 -33.01 6.22 -6.47
C MET A 239 -33.07 5.60 -7.86
N SER A 240 -32.10 4.82 -8.24
CA SER A 240 -32.00 4.22 -9.58
C SER A 240 -31.27 2.87 -9.56
N PRO A 241 -31.94 1.80 -9.08
CA PRO A 241 -31.32 0.47 -8.95
C PRO A 241 -30.69 -0.07 -10.24
N THR A 242 -31.19 0.33 -11.40
CA THR A 242 -30.62 -0.06 -12.70
C THR A 242 -29.27 0.63 -12.96
N LYS A 243 -29.13 1.92 -12.66
CA LYS A 243 -27.84 2.63 -12.77
C LYS A 243 -26.81 2.01 -11.82
N TYR A 244 -27.23 1.74 -10.58
CA TYR A 244 -26.39 1.05 -9.61
C TYR A 244 -25.90 -0.30 -10.14
N LEU A 245 -26.80 -1.11 -10.70
CA LEU A 245 -26.50 -2.44 -11.24
C LEU A 245 -25.48 -2.36 -12.38
N VAL A 246 -25.71 -1.51 -13.37
CA VAL A 246 -24.82 -1.32 -14.51
C VAL A 246 -23.43 -0.85 -14.04
N GLN A 247 -23.39 0.12 -13.13
CA GLN A 247 -22.14 0.59 -12.55
C GLN A 247 -21.41 -0.54 -11.80
N ASP A 248 -22.12 -1.34 -11.00
CA ASP A 248 -21.53 -2.46 -10.27
C ASP A 248 -20.92 -3.50 -11.21
N TRP A 249 -21.60 -3.84 -12.31
CA TRP A 249 -21.08 -4.75 -13.32
C TRP A 249 -19.77 -4.27 -13.95
N LEU A 250 -19.67 -2.97 -14.26
CA LEU A 250 -18.51 -2.39 -14.94
C LEU A 250 -17.30 -2.22 -14.02
N ILE A 251 -17.49 -2.02 -12.71
CA ILE A 251 -16.40 -1.82 -11.75
C ILE A 251 -16.07 -3.08 -10.95
N SER A 252 -16.79 -4.18 -11.15
CA SER A 252 -16.52 -5.44 -10.48
C SER A 252 -15.22 -6.08 -10.97
N VAL A 253 -14.64 -6.94 -10.13
CA VAL A 253 -13.42 -7.67 -10.51
C VAL A 253 -13.74 -8.59 -11.69
N PRO A 254 -13.00 -8.52 -12.80
CA PRO A 254 -13.24 -9.36 -13.96
C PRO A 254 -13.34 -10.85 -13.63
N GLY A 255 -14.35 -11.53 -14.19
CA GLY A 255 -14.60 -12.94 -13.98
C GLY A 255 -15.36 -13.30 -12.71
N THR A 256 -15.64 -12.36 -11.81
CA THR A 256 -16.51 -12.61 -10.64
C THR A 256 -17.98 -12.66 -11.04
N ASP A 257 -18.79 -13.35 -10.22
CA ASP A 257 -20.23 -13.43 -10.46
C ASP A 257 -20.89 -12.05 -10.37
N LEU A 258 -21.77 -11.76 -11.30
CA LEU A 258 -22.54 -10.53 -11.32
C LEU A 258 -23.55 -10.51 -10.16
N ARG A 259 -23.59 -9.40 -9.45
CA ARG A 259 -24.60 -9.17 -8.42
C ARG A 259 -25.96 -8.99 -9.05
N LYS A 260 -26.98 -9.48 -8.36
CA LYS A 260 -28.38 -9.23 -8.73
C LYS A 260 -28.77 -7.79 -8.42
N LYS A 261 -29.80 -7.31 -9.11
CA LYS A 261 -30.37 -6.00 -8.83
C LYS A 261 -30.81 -5.91 -7.38
N MET A 262 -30.32 -4.92 -6.68
CA MET A 262 -30.67 -4.64 -5.30
C MET A 262 -31.40 -3.30 -5.23
N LYS A 263 -32.47 -3.26 -4.46
CA LYS A 263 -33.20 -2.03 -4.13
C LYS A 263 -33.34 -1.97 -2.61
N PRO A 264 -32.65 -1.07 -1.92
CA PRO A 264 -32.92 -0.82 -0.51
C PRO A 264 -34.39 -0.41 -0.30
N PRO A 265 -35.04 -0.78 0.80
CA PRO A 265 -36.45 -0.49 1.03
C PRO A 265 -36.73 1.00 1.22
N ASP A 266 -37.90 1.43 0.77
CA ASP A 266 -38.42 2.79 0.98
C ASP A 266 -39.00 2.89 2.39
N GLY A 267 -38.67 3.92 3.18
CA GLY A 267 -39.16 4.15 4.53
C GLY A 267 -38.14 4.83 5.43
N ARG A 268 -38.35 4.79 6.74
CA ARG A 268 -37.47 5.43 7.73
C ARG A 268 -36.25 4.55 8.04
N TRP A 269 -35.09 5.18 8.07
CA TRP A 269 -33.81 4.54 8.38
C TRP A 269 -33.26 4.97 9.75
N ILE A 270 -32.37 4.17 10.30
CA ILE A 270 -31.56 4.55 11.45
C ILE A 270 -30.10 4.67 11.01
N LEU A 271 -29.45 5.77 11.39
CA LEU A 271 -28.04 6.03 11.13
C LEU A 271 -27.29 6.07 12.45
N ALA A 272 -26.61 4.97 12.79
CA ALA A 272 -25.78 4.84 13.99
C ALA A 272 -24.33 5.26 13.71
N GLY A 273 -23.94 6.40 14.28
CA GLY A 273 -22.63 7.05 14.11
C GLY A 273 -22.60 8.04 12.95
N VAL A 274 -22.48 9.34 13.28
CA VAL A 274 -22.39 10.47 12.31
C VAL A 274 -20.95 11.02 12.26
N GLY A 275 -19.98 10.11 12.20
CA GLY A 275 -18.58 10.43 11.92
C GLY A 275 -18.36 10.73 10.43
N ARG A 276 -17.12 10.55 9.94
CA ARG A 276 -16.76 10.78 8.52
C ARG A 276 -17.66 10.02 7.54
N PHE A 277 -17.88 8.73 7.78
CA PHE A 277 -18.74 7.89 6.95
C PHE A 277 -20.21 8.31 7.08
N GLY A 278 -20.74 8.36 8.32
CA GLY A 278 -22.14 8.64 8.56
C GLY A 278 -22.57 10.01 8.05
N SER A 279 -21.72 11.03 8.10
CA SER A 279 -22.03 12.35 7.54
C SER A 279 -22.18 12.33 6.00
N ARG A 280 -21.42 11.46 5.30
CA ARG A 280 -21.61 11.27 3.84
C ARG A 280 -22.93 10.55 3.54
N MET A 281 -23.25 9.51 4.36
CA MET A 281 -24.53 8.80 4.25
C MET A 281 -25.71 9.73 4.53
N ALA A 282 -25.65 10.51 5.61
CA ALA A 282 -26.66 11.49 5.97
C ALA A 282 -26.94 12.47 4.83
N ALA A 283 -25.90 13.05 4.23
CA ALA A 283 -26.04 13.97 3.10
C ALA A 283 -26.76 13.33 1.89
N LYS A 284 -26.53 12.03 1.65
CA LYS A 284 -27.18 11.31 0.55
C LYS A 284 -28.62 10.87 0.88
N LEU A 285 -28.90 10.59 2.15
CA LEU A 285 -30.28 10.37 2.60
C LEU A 285 -31.10 11.68 2.51
N ASP A 286 -30.51 12.82 2.89
CA ASP A 286 -31.13 14.14 2.74
C ASP A 286 -31.41 14.47 1.26
N GLU A 287 -30.45 14.23 0.36
CA GLU A 287 -30.60 14.41 -1.10
C GLU A 287 -31.68 13.49 -1.69
N ALA A 288 -31.86 12.30 -1.12
CA ALA A 288 -32.88 11.33 -1.54
C ALA A 288 -34.26 11.57 -0.87
N GLU A 289 -34.36 12.57 0.02
CA GLU A 289 -35.54 12.84 0.83
C GLU A 289 -36.03 11.62 1.65
N VAL A 290 -35.05 10.75 2.05
CA VAL A 290 -35.33 9.56 2.86
C VAL A 290 -35.31 9.95 4.34
N PRO A 291 -36.36 9.70 5.11
CA PRO A 291 -36.41 10.02 6.52
C PRO A 291 -35.48 9.08 7.31
N TYR A 292 -34.76 9.63 8.27
CA TYR A 292 -33.90 8.83 9.15
C TYR A 292 -33.72 9.46 10.54
N THR A 293 -33.44 8.60 11.53
CA THR A 293 -33.09 8.97 12.89
C THR A 293 -31.59 8.75 13.11
N VAL A 294 -30.92 9.73 13.69
CA VAL A 294 -29.48 9.63 14.03
C VAL A 294 -29.31 9.10 15.45
N ILE A 295 -28.35 8.20 15.64
CA ILE A 295 -27.81 7.80 16.94
C ILE A 295 -26.32 8.16 16.97
N ASP A 296 -25.87 8.97 17.92
CA ASP A 296 -24.45 9.26 18.13
C ASP A 296 -24.17 9.49 19.63
N VAL A 297 -22.93 9.25 20.04
CA VAL A 297 -22.47 9.48 21.42
C VAL A 297 -22.07 10.94 21.67
N HIS A 298 -21.98 11.75 20.65
CA HIS A 298 -21.56 13.15 20.72
C HIS A 298 -22.79 14.07 20.71
N PRO A 299 -23.03 14.82 21.82
CA PRO A 299 -24.21 15.68 21.94
C PRO A 299 -24.32 16.70 20.80
N ASP A 300 -23.22 17.32 20.37
CA ASP A 300 -23.21 18.34 19.31
C ASP A 300 -23.71 17.80 17.96
N ARG A 301 -23.42 16.54 17.66
CA ARG A 301 -23.87 15.87 16.43
C ARG A 301 -25.35 15.53 16.47
N VAL A 302 -25.83 15.16 17.65
CA VAL A 302 -27.25 14.84 17.91
C VAL A 302 -28.09 16.11 17.89
N ALA A 303 -27.62 17.17 18.54
CA ALA A 303 -28.30 18.47 18.60
C ALA A 303 -28.48 19.12 17.20
N ALA A 304 -27.60 18.81 16.25
CA ALA A 304 -27.68 19.33 14.89
C ALA A 304 -28.91 18.83 14.12
N ARG A 305 -29.61 17.77 14.61
CA ARG A 305 -30.76 17.19 13.91
C ARG A 305 -31.88 16.81 14.91
N PRO A 306 -33.04 17.46 14.84
CA PRO A 306 -34.19 17.13 15.69
C PRO A 306 -34.60 15.66 15.55
N GLY A 307 -35.03 15.03 16.65
CA GLY A 307 -35.45 13.65 16.67
C GLY A 307 -34.30 12.63 16.74
N SER A 308 -33.04 13.09 16.84
CA SER A 308 -31.88 12.21 17.05
C SER A 308 -31.78 11.72 18.49
N VAL A 309 -31.14 10.57 18.71
CA VAL A 309 -30.99 9.91 19.98
C VAL A 309 -29.51 9.99 20.43
N LEU A 310 -29.29 10.51 21.63
CA LEU A 310 -27.98 10.52 22.26
C LEU A 310 -27.74 9.17 22.93
N GLY A 311 -26.75 8.42 22.46
CA GLY A 311 -26.43 7.10 23.03
C GLY A 311 -25.57 6.26 22.11
N ARG A 312 -25.39 5.00 22.53
CA ARG A 312 -24.66 4.00 21.75
C ARG A 312 -25.62 3.13 20.95
N GLY A 313 -25.42 3.04 19.65
CA GLY A 313 -26.23 2.16 18.80
C GLY A 313 -26.05 0.65 19.12
N THR A 314 -25.08 0.29 19.93
CA THR A 314 -24.88 -1.08 20.46
C THR A 314 -25.87 -1.48 21.52
N GLU A 315 -26.59 -0.51 22.12
CA GLU A 315 -27.54 -0.74 23.23
C GLU A 315 -28.96 -0.86 22.69
N ALA A 316 -29.66 -1.94 23.08
CA ALA A 316 -31.06 -2.18 22.70
C ALA A 316 -32.00 -1.03 23.09
N SER A 317 -31.81 -0.47 24.31
CA SER A 317 -32.58 0.68 24.80
C SER A 317 -32.46 1.92 23.87
N THR A 318 -31.25 2.20 23.39
CA THR A 318 -31.00 3.32 22.46
C THR A 318 -31.62 3.06 21.10
N LEU A 319 -31.57 1.84 20.59
CA LEU A 319 -32.21 1.45 19.33
C LEU A 319 -33.73 1.52 19.43
N LEU A 320 -34.30 1.13 20.54
CA LEU A 320 -35.76 1.26 20.81
C LEU A 320 -36.20 2.72 20.90
N GLN A 321 -35.43 3.59 21.54
CA GLN A 321 -35.67 5.05 21.53
C GLN A 321 -35.62 5.67 20.14
N ALA A 322 -34.85 5.06 19.22
CA ALA A 322 -34.80 5.46 17.82
C ALA A 322 -35.89 4.80 16.97
N ASP A 323 -36.86 4.12 17.56
CA ASP A 323 -37.98 3.40 16.93
C ASP A 323 -37.52 2.34 15.90
N ILE A 324 -36.55 1.49 16.28
CA ILE A 324 -35.97 0.45 15.40
C ILE A 324 -37.03 -0.52 14.87
N GLN A 325 -38.12 -0.75 15.60
CA GLN A 325 -39.19 -1.67 15.23
C GLN A 325 -39.96 -1.21 13.97
N ASP A 326 -40.05 0.12 13.77
CA ASP A 326 -40.72 0.73 12.62
C ASP A 326 -39.75 1.13 11.51
N ALA A 327 -38.44 0.93 11.70
CA ALA A 327 -37.43 1.24 10.71
C ALA A 327 -37.40 0.17 9.61
N VAL A 328 -37.11 0.58 8.39
CA VAL A 328 -36.91 -0.33 7.25
C VAL A 328 -35.45 -0.71 7.04
N GLY A 329 -34.53 0.07 7.60
CA GLY A 329 -33.09 -0.22 7.50
C GLY A 329 -32.27 0.50 8.55
N ILE A 330 -31.05 -0.01 8.73
CA ILE A 330 -30.05 0.56 9.64
C ILE A 330 -28.70 0.69 8.95
N ILE A 331 -28.00 1.77 9.28
CA ILE A 331 -26.62 2.04 8.83
C ILE A 331 -25.72 2.01 10.07
N ALA A 332 -24.94 0.95 10.24
CA ALA A 332 -23.90 0.83 11.27
C ALA A 332 -22.63 1.52 10.75
N GLY A 333 -22.46 2.80 11.13
CA GLY A 333 -21.48 3.72 10.53
C GLY A 333 -20.44 4.26 11.50
N THR A 334 -20.18 3.59 12.63
CA THR A 334 -19.13 3.99 13.59
C THR A 334 -17.73 3.79 13.04
N GLY A 335 -16.70 4.26 13.76
CA GLY A 335 -15.30 4.06 13.41
C GLY A 335 -14.72 2.72 13.87
N ASP A 336 -15.49 1.90 14.56
CA ASP A 336 -15.07 0.63 15.14
C ASP A 336 -15.88 -0.52 14.56
N ASP A 337 -15.18 -1.57 14.09
CA ASP A 337 -15.82 -2.73 13.46
C ASP A 337 -16.60 -3.59 14.48
N VAL A 338 -16.12 -3.67 15.72
CA VAL A 338 -16.80 -4.44 16.79
C VAL A 338 -18.10 -3.76 17.17
N ASP A 339 -18.09 -2.43 17.31
CA ASP A 339 -19.30 -1.64 17.54
C ASP A 339 -20.30 -1.83 16.38
N ASN A 340 -19.82 -1.79 15.12
CA ASN A 340 -20.70 -1.97 13.97
C ASN A 340 -21.32 -3.38 13.93
N LEU A 341 -20.55 -4.42 14.22
CA LEU A 341 -21.08 -5.80 14.32
C LEU A 341 -22.09 -5.93 15.48
N SER A 342 -21.82 -5.34 16.64
CA SER A 342 -22.73 -5.31 17.78
C SER A 342 -24.04 -4.59 17.45
N ILE A 343 -23.97 -3.45 16.78
CA ILE A 343 -25.15 -2.71 16.28
C ILE A 343 -26.00 -3.61 15.39
N ILE A 344 -25.36 -4.29 14.42
CA ILE A 344 -26.07 -5.18 13.48
C ILE A 344 -26.79 -6.30 14.24
N MET A 345 -26.09 -6.98 15.15
CA MET A 345 -26.66 -8.10 15.90
C MET A 345 -27.84 -7.64 16.75
N THR A 346 -27.69 -6.58 17.53
CA THR A 346 -28.76 -6.04 18.39
C THR A 346 -29.95 -5.53 17.55
N ALA A 347 -29.67 -4.87 16.44
CA ALA A 347 -30.73 -4.35 15.55
C ALA A 347 -31.54 -5.48 14.92
N LEU A 348 -30.89 -6.54 14.42
CA LEU A 348 -31.55 -7.71 13.82
C LEU A 348 -32.30 -8.57 14.84
N GLU A 349 -31.90 -8.57 16.12
CA GLU A 349 -32.66 -9.19 17.21
C GLU A 349 -33.96 -8.43 17.45
N LEU A 350 -33.93 -7.08 17.44
CA LEU A 350 -35.09 -6.22 17.66
C LEU A 350 -36.03 -6.15 16.45
N ASN A 351 -35.44 -6.17 15.22
CA ASN A 351 -36.19 -6.14 13.97
C ASN A 351 -35.48 -6.97 12.88
N PRO A 352 -35.84 -8.25 12.73
CA PRO A 352 -35.19 -9.17 11.77
C PRO A 352 -35.38 -8.81 10.27
N LYS A 353 -36.26 -7.86 9.97
CA LYS A 353 -36.58 -7.45 8.57
C LYS A 353 -35.77 -6.27 8.06
N LEU A 354 -34.90 -5.71 8.91
CA LEU A 354 -34.08 -4.55 8.53
C LEU A 354 -33.16 -4.86 7.36
N PHE A 355 -33.10 -3.89 6.46
CA PHE A 355 -32.01 -3.81 5.50
C PHE A 355 -30.77 -3.23 6.21
N VAL A 356 -29.67 -3.94 6.18
CA VAL A 356 -28.47 -3.61 6.96
C VAL A 356 -27.35 -3.10 6.08
N VAL A 357 -26.89 -1.88 6.37
CA VAL A 357 -25.69 -1.29 5.77
C VAL A 357 -24.62 -1.17 6.85
N ALA A 358 -23.43 -1.65 6.58
CA ALA A 358 -22.34 -1.64 7.54
C ALA A 358 -21.09 -0.96 6.99
N ARG A 359 -20.37 -0.23 7.84
CA ARG A 359 -19.00 0.21 7.59
C ARG A 359 -18.02 -0.82 8.11
N GLN A 360 -17.00 -1.15 7.33
CA GLN A 360 -15.88 -1.99 7.70
C GLN A 360 -14.56 -1.25 7.48
N GLU A 361 -13.74 -1.19 8.54
CA GLU A 361 -12.42 -0.56 8.53
C GLU A 361 -11.28 -1.55 8.32
N ASN A 362 -11.32 -2.66 9.08
CA ASN A 362 -10.25 -3.65 9.09
C ASN A 362 -10.56 -4.83 8.16
N PRO A 363 -9.77 -5.07 7.11
CA PRO A 363 -9.96 -6.22 6.21
C PRO A 363 -9.85 -7.59 6.89
N GLN A 364 -9.23 -7.67 8.07
CA GLN A 364 -9.17 -8.92 8.85
C GLN A 364 -10.54 -9.38 9.35
N ASN A 365 -11.51 -8.48 9.37
CA ASN A 365 -12.89 -8.75 9.79
C ASN A 365 -13.81 -9.13 8.63
N ASP A 366 -13.29 -9.37 7.41
CA ASP A 366 -14.10 -9.69 6.22
C ASP A 366 -15.07 -10.86 6.48
N GLU A 367 -14.58 -11.95 7.07
CA GLU A 367 -15.40 -13.13 7.37
C GLU A 367 -16.51 -12.84 8.40
N LEU A 368 -16.24 -11.97 9.39
CA LEU A 368 -17.23 -11.57 10.38
C LEU A 368 -18.36 -10.74 9.76
N PHE A 369 -18.00 -9.80 8.87
CA PHE A 369 -19.00 -9.01 8.15
C PHE A 369 -19.77 -9.85 7.12
N ASP A 370 -19.17 -10.84 6.48
CA ASP A 370 -19.86 -11.77 5.58
C ASP A 370 -20.86 -12.66 6.36
N ALA A 371 -20.55 -13.01 7.62
CA ALA A 371 -21.43 -13.76 8.49
C ALA A 371 -22.51 -12.89 9.18
N SER A 372 -22.37 -11.57 9.20
CA SER A 372 -23.22 -10.64 9.97
C SER A 372 -24.62 -10.40 9.39
N ARG A 373 -24.95 -10.98 8.24
CA ARG A 373 -26.20 -10.73 7.49
C ARG A 373 -26.37 -9.27 7.01
N ALA A 374 -25.26 -8.51 6.91
CA ALA A 374 -25.33 -7.17 6.32
C ALA A 374 -25.58 -7.28 4.80
N ASP A 375 -26.58 -6.55 4.31
CA ASP A 375 -26.93 -6.49 2.88
C ASP A 375 -25.88 -5.73 2.07
N LEU A 376 -25.28 -4.69 2.65
CA LEU A 376 -24.23 -3.87 2.07
C LEU A 376 -23.12 -3.61 3.08
N VAL A 377 -21.89 -3.91 2.69
CA VAL A 377 -20.71 -3.61 3.49
C VAL A 377 -19.81 -2.61 2.77
N ALA A 378 -19.55 -1.48 3.40
CA ALA A 378 -18.62 -0.45 2.94
C ALA A 378 -17.18 -0.84 3.30
N ARG A 379 -16.57 -1.71 2.50
CA ARG A 379 -15.16 -2.14 2.64
C ARG A 379 -14.24 -1.07 2.07
N ARG A 380 -13.70 -0.22 2.95
CA ARG A 380 -12.87 0.92 2.59
C ARG A 380 -11.76 0.58 1.60
N SER A 381 -10.97 -0.43 1.92
CA SER A 381 -9.83 -0.84 1.08
C SER A 381 -10.24 -1.26 -0.32
N LEU A 382 -11.35 -2.02 -0.43
CA LEU A 382 -11.87 -2.49 -1.71
C LEU A 382 -12.41 -1.34 -2.58
N ILE A 383 -13.08 -0.36 -1.97
CA ILE A 383 -13.62 0.82 -2.67
C ILE A 383 -12.48 1.63 -3.28
N VAL A 384 -11.44 1.94 -2.48
CA VAL A 384 -10.26 2.68 -2.93
C VAL A 384 -9.54 1.92 -4.05
N ALA A 385 -9.26 0.62 -3.84
CA ALA A 385 -8.55 -0.18 -4.82
C ALA A 385 -9.30 -0.26 -6.17
N ARG A 386 -10.60 -0.50 -6.15
CA ARG A 386 -11.43 -0.55 -7.37
C ARG A 386 -11.43 0.80 -8.10
N ARG A 387 -11.59 1.91 -7.38
CA ARG A 387 -11.61 3.25 -8.00
C ARG A 387 -10.27 3.60 -8.63
N ILE A 388 -9.17 3.39 -7.89
CA ILE A 388 -7.82 3.67 -8.40
C ILE A 388 -7.50 2.78 -9.60
N LEU A 389 -7.78 1.48 -9.53
CA LEU A 389 -7.57 0.59 -10.67
C LEU A 389 -8.39 0.98 -11.89
N ALA A 390 -9.66 1.36 -11.70
CA ALA A 390 -10.50 1.81 -12.79
C ALA A 390 -9.90 3.03 -13.51
N VAL A 391 -9.45 4.02 -12.75
CA VAL A 391 -8.80 5.23 -13.30
C VAL A 391 -7.46 4.90 -13.94
N ALA A 392 -6.62 4.13 -13.25
CA ALA A 392 -5.25 3.82 -13.70
C ALA A 392 -5.20 2.93 -14.95
N THR A 393 -6.23 2.11 -15.19
CA THR A 393 -6.21 1.09 -16.25
C THR A 393 -7.28 1.24 -17.31
N THR A 394 -8.34 1.99 -17.01
CA THR A 394 -9.49 2.22 -17.91
C THR A 394 -9.99 3.66 -17.70
N PRO A 395 -9.23 4.67 -18.15
CA PRO A 395 -9.49 6.08 -17.82
C PRO A 395 -10.85 6.60 -18.31
N LEU A 396 -11.43 6.00 -19.33
CA LEU A 396 -12.77 6.35 -19.83
C LEU A 396 -13.91 5.77 -18.97
N LEU A 397 -13.65 4.78 -18.11
CA LEU A 397 -14.68 4.18 -17.28
C LEU A 397 -15.29 5.15 -16.25
N PRO A 398 -14.51 5.97 -15.51
CA PRO A 398 -15.06 7.02 -14.68
C PRO A 398 -15.91 8.02 -15.46
N VAL A 399 -15.46 8.45 -16.64
CA VAL A 399 -16.19 9.38 -17.51
C VAL A 399 -17.53 8.76 -17.97
N PHE A 400 -17.51 7.48 -18.35
CA PHE A 400 -18.72 6.76 -18.71
C PHE A 400 -19.68 6.62 -17.51
N ASN A 401 -19.19 6.36 -16.32
CA ASN A 401 -20.00 6.29 -15.11
C ASN A 401 -20.68 7.62 -14.79
N ASP A 402 -19.97 8.73 -14.91
CA ASP A 402 -20.53 10.06 -14.68
C ASP A 402 -21.60 10.38 -15.75
N TYR A 403 -21.35 10.01 -17.01
CA TYR A 403 -22.33 10.10 -18.08
C TYR A 403 -23.56 9.22 -17.79
N LEU A 404 -23.40 7.96 -17.38
CA LEU A 404 -24.49 7.06 -17.00
C LEU A 404 -25.35 7.66 -15.87
N ILE A 405 -24.72 8.30 -14.88
CA ILE A 405 -25.41 8.93 -13.76
C ILE A 405 -26.22 10.14 -14.23
N SER A 406 -25.70 10.95 -15.15
CA SER A 406 -26.37 12.14 -15.67
C SER A 406 -27.57 11.83 -16.59
N GLN A 407 -27.59 10.65 -17.22
CA GLN A 407 -28.66 10.26 -18.14
C GLN A 407 -29.95 9.84 -17.40
N ASP A 408 -31.06 9.71 -18.12
CA ASP A 408 -32.31 9.23 -17.58
C ASP A 408 -32.34 7.72 -17.24
N LYS A 409 -33.36 7.26 -16.56
CA LYS A 409 -33.51 5.82 -16.20
C LYS A 409 -33.68 4.92 -17.44
N SER A 410 -34.14 5.46 -18.58
CA SER A 410 -34.35 4.71 -19.82
C SER A 410 -33.02 4.35 -20.47
N PHE A 411 -32.05 5.27 -20.42
CA PHE A 411 -30.69 5.02 -20.89
C PHE A 411 -30.02 3.84 -20.12
N ALA A 412 -30.10 3.86 -18.81
CA ALA A 412 -29.53 2.77 -17.99
C ALA A 412 -30.17 1.41 -18.30
N ARG A 413 -31.48 1.37 -18.56
CA ARG A 413 -32.20 0.14 -18.98
C ARG A 413 -31.73 -0.36 -20.36
N ARG A 414 -31.43 0.55 -21.29
CA ARG A 414 -30.88 0.17 -22.61
C ARG A 414 -29.52 -0.43 -22.47
N VAL A 415 -28.64 0.19 -21.64
CA VAL A 415 -27.29 -0.33 -21.36
C VAL A 415 -27.37 -1.69 -20.66
N GLU A 416 -28.23 -1.86 -19.65
CA GLU A 416 -28.48 -3.15 -18.98
C GLU A 416 -28.84 -4.25 -20.00
N LYS A 417 -29.82 -3.97 -20.87
CA LYS A 417 -30.25 -4.93 -21.90
C LYS A 417 -29.19 -5.27 -22.93
N LEU A 418 -28.28 -4.34 -23.25
CA LEU A 418 -27.16 -4.59 -24.17
C LEU A 418 -26.05 -5.42 -23.51
N LEU A 419 -25.73 -5.15 -22.24
CA LEU A 419 -24.65 -5.82 -21.53
C LEU A 419 -25.04 -7.21 -21.04
N GLN A 420 -26.28 -7.42 -20.55
CA GLN A 420 -26.71 -8.66 -19.92
C GLN A 420 -26.44 -9.93 -20.75
N PRO A 421 -26.76 -10.00 -22.07
CA PRO A 421 -26.51 -11.17 -22.87
C PRO A 421 -25.01 -11.41 -23.15
N VAL A 422 -24.19 -10.35 -23.13
CA VAL A 422 -22.76 -10.42 -23.43
C VAL A 422 -21.94 -10.85 -22.20
N LEU A 423 -22.40 -10.50 -21.00
CA LEU A 423 -21.64 -10.74 -19.77
C LEU A 423 -21.70 -12.20 -19.27
N HIS A 424 -22.64 -13.01 -19.73
CA HIS A 424 -22.81 -14.42 -19.34
C HIS A 424 -22.74 -14.65 -17.81
N GLY A 425 -23.26 -13.71 -17.03
CA GLY A 425 -23.28 -13.78 -15.57
C GLY A 425 -21.94 -13.46 -14.87
N LYS A 426 -20.92 -13.04 -15.61
CA LYS A 426 -19.60 -12.67 -15.07
C LYS A 426 -19.23 -11.22 -15.35
N ALA A 427 -18.50 -10.61 -14.43
CA ALA A 427 -17.98 -9.25 -14.60
C ALA A 427 -17.00 -9.17 -15.78
N PRO A 428 -17.11 -8.14 -16.64
CA PRO A 428 -16.34 -8.05 -17.88
C PRO A 428 -14.87 -7.65 -17.60
N VAL A 429 -13.99 -7.97 -18.54
CA VAL A 429 -12.71 -7.30 -18.72
C VAL A 429 -12.96 -6.07 -19.58
N LEU A 430 -12.63 -4.90 -19.08
CA LEU A 430 -12.77 -3.63 -19.81
C LEU A 430 -11.39 -3.13 -20.25
N TRP A 431 -11.33 -2.61 -21.46
CA TRP A 431 -10.17 -1.90 -21.99
C TRP A 431 -10.61 -0.68 -22.78
N THR A 432 -9.72 0.27 -22.93
CA THR A 432 -9.94 1.47 -23.74
C THR A 432 -9.28 1.27 -25.10
N VAL A 433 -10.00 1.61 -26.17
CA VAL A 433 -9.47 1.64 -27.54
C VAL A 433 -9.59 3.08 -28.03
N GLU A 434 -8.50 3.62 -28.53
CA GLU A 434 -8.47 4.88 -29.25
C GLU A 434 -8.70 4.58 -30.72
N LEU A 435 -9.76 5.17 -31.30
CA LEU A 435 -10.04 5.05 -32.72
C LEU A 435 -9.41 6.26 -33.41
N GLU A 436 -8.34 6.06 -34.17
CA GLU A 436 -7.84 7.06 -35.11
C GLU A 436 -8.83 7.16 -36.26
N GLY A 437 -9.48 8.36 -36.41
CA GLY A 437 -10.39 8.66 -37.49
C GLY A 437 -9.69 9.17 -38.75
#